data_b1a2489abf0c2bede7587d8797b1985e
#
_entry.id   b1a2489abf0c2bede7587d8797b1985e
#
_cell.length_a   1.000
_cell.length_b   1.000
_cell.length_c   1.000
_cell.angle_alpha   90.00
_cell.angle_beta   90.00
_cell.angle_gamma   90.00
#
_symmetry.space_group_name_H-M   'P 1'
#
loop_
_entity.id
_entity.type
_entity.pdbx_description
1 polymer ?
#
loop_
_entity_poly.entity_id
_entity_poly.type
_entity_poly.pdbx_seq_one_letter_code
_entity_poly.pdbx_strand_id
1 'polypeptide(L)'
;MRLSRLYSNRPERFAPVVFARGLNVVFAEIRRPENRRKDTHNLGKTTLGRIIDFCLLAGADKKFFLLKHAELFGGFVFFLEIELLDGSFVTVRRSVAELTRVSIRQHRERSGDLVALPDASWDHAAVGFDRAKELLDGFLDLRDLKPWPYRKVVGYQLRAQEDFREVFHL
;
A
#
# COMPACT_ATOMS: atom_id res chain seq x y z
N MET A 1 4.16 13.81 -0.31
CA MET A 1 4.50 12.37 -0.52
C MET A 1 4.10 11.93 -1.91
N ARG A 2 4.81 10.97 -2.50
CA ARG A 2 4.45 10.30 -3.78
C ARG A 2 4.71 8.81 -3.67
N LEU A 3 3.82 7.99 -4.20
CA LEU A 3 4.08 6.56 -4.32
C LEU A 3 5.19 6.36 -5.36
N SER A 4 6.15 5.49 -5.07
CA SER A 4 7.26 5.17 -5.96
C SER A 4 7.15 3.74 -6.49
N ARG A 5 6.98 2.76 -5.61
CA ARG A 5 6.89 1.35 -5.99
C ARG A 5 6.08 0.54 -4.98
N LEU A 6 5.24 -0.36 -5.49
CA LEU A 6 4.60 -1.41 -4.69
C LEU A 6 5.05 -2.77 -5.21
N TYR A 7 5.54 -3.64 -4.34
CA TYR A 7 6.00 -4.97 -4.70
C TYR A 7 5.79 -5.97 -3.57
N SER A 8 6.07 -7.23 -3.80
CA SER A 8 5.95 -8.29 -2.80
C SER A 8 7.14 -9.23 -2.81
N ASN A 9 7.21 -10.09 -1.79
CA ASN A 9 8.16 -11.21 -1.74
C ASN A 9 7.83 -12.34 -2.74
N ARG A 10 6.77 -12.20 -3.53
CA ARG A 10 6.32 -13.19 -4.53
C ARG A 10 6.05 -12.51 -5.87
N PRO A 11 7.12 -12.07 -6.58
CA PRO A 11 6.99 -11.30 -7.82
C PRO A 11 6.29 -12.08 -8.95
N GLU A 12 6.36 -13.41 -8.93
CA GLU A 12 5.67 -14.31 -9.87
C GLU A 12 4.14 -14.29 -9.73
N ARG A 13 3.64 -13.89 -8.54
CA ARG A 13 2.19 -13.79 -8.25
C ARG A 13 1.69 -12.36 -8.20
N PHE A 14 2.55 -11.43 -7.78
CA PHE A 14 2.27 -10.01 -7.72
C PHE A 14 3.45 -9.24 -8.30
N ALA A 15 3.37 -8.96 -9.59
CA ALA A 15 4.40 -8.20 -10.30
C ALA A 15 4.56 -6.79 -9.68
N PRO A 16 5.79 -6.28 -9.59
CA PRO A 16 6.02 -4.93 -9.08
C PRO A 16 5.27 -3.88 -9.88
N VAL A 17 4.61 -2.95 -9.18
CA VAL A 17 3.97 -1.77 -9.75
C VAL A 17 4.85 -0.57 -9.48
N VAL A 18 5.37 0.05 -10.54
CA VAL A 18 6.21 1.25 -10.46
C VAL A 18 5.35 2.46 -10.81
N PHE A 19 5.37 3.48 -9.96
CA PHE A 19 4.65 4.72 -10.17
C PHE A 19 5.56 5.78 -10.79
N ALA A 20 5.10 6.41 -11.86
CA ALA A 20 5.77 7.55 -12.46
C ALA A 20 5.58 8.82 -11.60
N ARG A 21 6.48 9.80 -11.79
CA ARG A 21 6.25 11.14 -11.23
C ARG A 21 5.14 11.82 -12.03
N GLY A 22 4.04 12.15 -11.38
CA GLY A 22 2.87 12.75 -12.01
C GLY A 22 1.65 11.84 -12.01
N LEU A 23 0.80 11.95 -13.03
CA LEU A 23 -0.42 11.17 -13.14
C LEU A 23 -0.11 9.71 -13.47
N ASN A 24 -0.67 8.80 -12.68
CA ASN A 24 -0.64 7.37 -12.92
C ASN A 24 -2.07 6.87 -13.16
N VAL A 25 -2.29 6.20 -14.28
CA VAL A 25 -3.57 5.63 -14.63
C VAL A 25 -3.47 4.11 -14.62
N VAL A 26 -4.29 3.47 -13.78
CA VAL A 26 -4.40 2.01 -13.75
C VAL A 26 -5.49 1.58 -14.71
N PHE A 27 -5.07 1.05 -15.85
CA PHE A 27 -5.97 0.57 -16.88
C PHE A 27 -6.19 -0.94 -16.77
N ALA A 28 -7.45 -1.36 -16.76
CA ALA A 28 -7.81 -2.78 -16.76
C ALA A 28 -8.29 -3.17 -18.15
N GLU A 29 -7.55 -4.09 -18.78
CA GLU A 29 -7.84 -4.58 -20.13
C GLU A 29 -8.19 -6.08 -20.11
N ILE A 30 -9.28 -6.44 -20.77
CA ILE A 30 -9.63 -7.83 -20.98
C ILE A 30 -8.91 -8.32 -22.25
N ARG A 31 -7.82 -9.08 -22.08
CA ARG A 31 -7.01 -9.58 -23.19
C ARG A 31 -7.51 -10.90 -23.79
N ARG A 32 -8.33 -11.66 -23.05
CA ARG A 32 -8.85 -12.95 -23.52
C ARG A 32 -10.19 -12.77 -24.23
N PRO A 33 -10.33 -13.16 -25.52
CA PRO A 33 -11.56 -12.98 -26.30
C PRO A 33 -12.80 -13.59 -25.64
N GLU A 34 -12.65 -14.76 -25.02
CA GLU A 34 -13.72 -15.47 -24.32
C GLU A 34 -14.27 -14.71 -23.10
N ASN A 35 -13.52 -13.76 -22.58
CA ASN A 35 -13.89 -12.97 -21.41
C ASN A 35 -14.41 -11.57 -21.76
N ARG A 36 -14.50 -11.19 -23.04
CA ARG A 36 -14.94 -9.85 -23.48
C ARG A 36 -16.34 -9.46 -23.01
N ARG A 37 -17.19 -10.44 -22.69
CA ARG A 37 -18.53 -10.22 -22.13
C ARG A 37 -18.56 -10.18 -20.60
N LYS A 38 -17.42 -10.47 -19.93
CA LYS A 38 -17.32 -10.39 -18.48
C LYS A 38 -16.98 -8.97 -18.09
N ASP A 39 -17.58 -8.55 -16.98
CA ASP A 39 -17.39 -7.22 -16.43
C ASP A 39 -15.92 -6.97 -16.04
N THR A 40 -15.42 -5.76 -16.32
CA THR A 40 -14.06 -5.32 -15.94
C THR A 40 -13.88 -5.11 -14.45
N HIS A 41 -14.93 -5.25 -13.64
CA HIS A 41 -14.89 -5.04 -12.20
C HIS A 41 -13.92 -5.97 -11.45
N ASN A 42 -13.63 -7.14 -12.00
CA ASN A 42 -12.79 -8.16 -11.34
C ASN A 42 -11.30 -8.13 -11.74
N LEU A 43 -10.81 -7.09 -12.40
CA LEU A 43 -9.44 -7.02 -12.92
C LEU A 43 -8.41 -6.44 -11.95
N GLY A 44 -8.69 -6.44 -10.66
CA GLY A 44 -7.68 -6.14 -9.63
C GLY A 44 -7.44 -4.65 -9.33
N LYS A 45 -8.14 -3.69 -9.97
CA LYS A 45 -7.98 -2.25 -9.68
C LYS A 45 -8.24 -1.92 -8.22
N THR A 46 -9.39 -2.35 -7.71
CA THR A 46 -9.76 -2.17 -6.31
C THR A 46 -8.80 -2.91 -5.36
N THR A 47 -8.31 -4.08 -5.78
CA THR A 47 -7.33 -4.86 -5.04
C THR A 47 -6.02 -4.09 -4.88
N LEU A 48 -5.52 -3.44 -5.96
CA LEU A 48 -4.32 -2.61 -5.90
C LEU A 48 -4.49 -1.47 -4.89
N GLY A 49 -5.59 -0.72 -4.97
CA GLY A 49 -5.87 0.36 -4.01
C GLY A 49 -5.93 -0.14 -2.57
N ARG A 50 -6.56 -1.29 -2.32
CA ARG A 50 -6.64 -1.91 -1.00
C ARG A 50 -5.27 -2.40 -0.49
N ILE A 51 -4.37 -2.87 -1.36
CA ILE A 51 -3.00 -3.25 -0.95
C ILE A 51 -2.19 -2.00 -0.60
N ILE A 52 -2.32 -0.91 -1.37
CA ILE A 52 -1.70 0.38 -1.03
C ILE A 52 -2.19 0.85 0.34
N ASP A 53 -3.49 0.84 0.56
CA ASP A 53 -4.09 1.24 1.84
C ASP A 53 -3.65 0.33 3.00
N PHE A 54 -3.54 -0.97 2.75
CA PHE A 54 -2.95 -1.92 3.69
C PHE A 54 -1.53 -1.52 4.06
N CYS A 55 -0.66 -1.24 3.09
CA CYS A 55 0.72 -0.80 3.36
C CYS A 55 0.77 0.56 4.06
N LEU A 56 -0.21 1.44 3.83
CA LEU A 56 -0.39 2.71 4.55
C LEU A 56 -1.13 2.54 5.89
N LEU A 57 -1.08 1.35 6.46
CA LEU A 57 -1.54 1.02 7.80
C LEU A 57 -3.06 1.13 8.00
N ALA A 58 -3.85 0.78 6.98
CA ALA A 58 -5.25 0.49 7.18
C ALA A 58 -5.42 -0.68 8.15
N GLY A 59 -6.43 -0.60 9.00
CA GLY A 59 -6.86 -1.74 9.80
C GLY A 59 -7.27 -2.90 8.88
N ALA A 60 -6.94 -4.12 9.28
CA ALA A 60 -7.36 -5.31 8.57
C ALA A 60 -8.21 -6.16 9.50
N ASP A 61 -9.49 -6.23 9.24
CA ASP A 61 -10.42 -7.13 9.92
C ASP A 61 -10.60 -8.44 9.13
N LYS A 62 -11.33 -9.40 9.72
CA LYS A 62 -11.59 -10.70 9.09
C LYS A 62 -12.30 -10.63 7.74
N LYS A 63 -12.93 -9.50 7.40
CA LYS A 63 -13.61 -9.26 6.11
C LYS A 63 -12.66 -8.71 5.05
N PHE A 64 -11.46 -8.28 5.47
CA PHE A 64 -10.46 -7.78 4.54
C PHE A 64 -10.01 -8.91 3.60
N PHE A 65 -9.97 -8.65 2.31
CA PHE A 65 -9.81 -9.71 1.29
C PHE A 65 -8.54 -10.54 1.45
N LEU A 66 -7.42 -9.97 1.91
CA LEU A 66 -6.18 -10.70 2.16
C LEU A 66 -6.35 -11.75 3.27
N LEU A 67 -7.18 -11.46 4.29
CA LEU A 67 -7.46 -12.37 5.40
C LEU A 67 -8.59 -13.34 5.07
N LYS A 68 -9.58 -12.90 4.30
CA LYS A 68 -10.66 -13.76 3.83
C LYS A 68 -10.13 -14.91 2.95
N HIS A 69 -9.02 -14.69 2.25
CA HIS A 69 -8.35 -15.66 1.40
C HIS A 69 -6.93 -15.93 1.90
N ALA A 70 -6.79 -16.19 3.22
CA ALA A 70 -5.50 -16.40 3.88
C ALA A 70 -4.70 -17.57 3.28
N GLU A 71 -5.38 -18.59 2.75
CA GLU A 71 -4.78 -19.71 2.02
C GLU A 71 -3.97 -19.27 0.78
N LEU A 72 -4.39 -18.15 0.15
CA LEU A 72 -3.73 -17.58 -1.03
C LEU A 72 -2.72 -16.49 -0.67
N PHE A 73 -3.05 -15.68 0.33
CA PHE A 73 -2.31 -14.45 0.64
C PHE A 73 -1.49 -14.52 1.93
N GLY A 74 -1.67 -15.53 2.79
CA GLY A 74 -1.01 -15.61 4.10
C GLY A 74 0.51 -15.56 4.06
N GLY A 75 1.14 -16.04 2.97
CA GLY A 75 2.58 -15.98 2.79
C GLY A 75 3.09 -14.71 2.09
N PHE A 76 2.22 -13.71 1.84
CA PHE A 76 2.66 -12.46 1.23
C PHE A 76 3.21 -11.48 2.25
N VAL A 77 4.31 -10.84 1.85
CA VAL A 77 4.86 -9.64 2.47
C VAL A 77 4.85 -8.56 1.39
N PHE A 78 4.16 -7.46 1.65
CA PHE A 78 4.10 -6.32 0.74
C PHE A 78 5.07 -5.24 1.18
N PHE A 79 5.64 -4.56 0.17
CA PHE A 79 6.57 -3.46 0.33
C PHE A 79 6.04 -2.26 -0.45
N LEU A 80 5.83 -1.14 0.24
CA LEU A 80 5.43 0.12 -0.38
C LEU A 80 6.54 1.15 -0.20
N GLU A 81 7.14 1.55 -1.31
CA GLU A 81 8.13 2.63 -1.36
C GLU A 81 7.42 3.95 -1.65
N ILE A 82 7.71 4.95 -0.84
CA ILE A 82 7.14 6.29 -0.90
C ILE A 82 8.29 7.30 -1.02
N GLU A 83 8.22 8.20 -1.99
CA GLU A 83 9.12 9.34 -2.12
C GLU A 83 8.67 10.47 -1.19
N LEU A 84 9.58 10.94 -0.35
CA LEU A 84 9.37 12.02 0.61
C LEU A 84 9.59 13.39 -0.03
N LEU A 85 9.29 14.46 0.69
CA LEU A 85 9.44 15.83 0.20
C LEU A 85 10.90 16.24 0.00
N ASP A 86 11.81 15.70 0.79
CA ASP A 86 13.25 15.92 0.69
C ASP A 86 13.94 15.11 -0.41
N GLY A 87 13.18 14.32 -1.16
CA GLY A 87 13.69 13.46 -2.23
C GLY A 87 14.24 12.11 -1.77
N SER A 88 14.28 11.84 -0.45
CA SER A 88 14.55 10.51 0.07
C SER A 88 13.32 9.59 -0.07
N PHE A 89 13.48 8.33 0.28
CA PHE A 89 12.42 7.32 0.20
C PHE A 89 12.21 6.67 1.56
N VAL A 90 10.98 6.27 1.84
CA VAL A 90 10.65 5.39 2.93
C VAL A 90 9.95 4.15 2.39
N THR A 91 10.42 2.97 2.79
CA THR A 91 9.76 1.69 2.44
C THR A 91 9.10 1.11 3.68
N VAL A 92 7.83 0.80 3.53
CA VAL A 92 7.01 0.10 4.53
C VAL A 92 6.92 -1.37 4.13
N ARG A 93 7.35 -2.27 5.01
CA ARG A 93 7.19 -3.73 4.88
C ARG A 93 6.06 -4.19 5.79
N ARG A 94 5.05 -4.85 5.22
CA ARG A 94 3.93 -5.38 5.97
C ARG A 94 3.58 -6.81 5.55
N SER A 95 3.59 -7.73 6.52
CA SER A 95 3.20 -9.13 6.33
C SER A 95 1.69 -9.32 6.47
N VAL A 96 1.11 -10.20 5.66
CA VAL A 96 -0.28 -10.63 5.82
C VAL A 96 -0.43 -11.59 7.00
N ALA A 97 0.59 -12.38 7.31
CA ALA A 97 0.59 -13.29 8.46
C ALA A 97 0.74 -12.56 9.80
N GLU A 98 1.45 -11.41 9.82
CA GLU A 98 1.75 -10.64 11.04
C GLU A 98 1.21 -9.23 10.98
N LEU A 99 -0.10 -9.08 11.11
CA LEU A 99 -0.81 -7.81 10.91
C LEU A 99 -0.41 -6.70 11.87
N THR A 100 0.05 -7.06 13.07
CA THR A 100 0.38 -6.12 14.14
C THR A 100 1.82 -5.63 14.10
N ARG A 101 2.64 -6.19 13.21
CA ARG A 101 4.06 -5.85 13.07
C ARG A 101 4.34 -5.22 11.71
N VAL A 102 5.11 -4.16 11.73
CA VAL A 102 5.48 -3.38 10.54
C VAL A 102 6.96 -3.06 10.62
N SER A 103 7.66 -3.12 9.48
CA SER A 103 9.03 -2.63 9.42
C SER A 103 9.12 -1.44 8.47
N ILE A 104 9.94 -0.45 8.84
CA ILE A 104 10.09 0.79 8.10
C ILE A 104 11.58 1.05 7.89
N ARG A 105 11.95 1.45 6.67
CA ARG A 105 13.31 1.85 6.33
C ARG A 105 13.29 3.12 5.50
N GLN A 106 14.12 4.09 5.89
CA GLN A 106 14.44 5.26 5.09
C GLN A 106 15.69 4.98 4.24
N HIS A 107 15.72 5.43 3.00
CA HIS A 107 16.85 5.27 2.10
C HIS A 107 16.88 6.36 1.03
N ARG A 108 17.99 6.48 0.31
CA ARG A 108 18.17 7.51 -0.75
C ARG A 108 17.99 6.97 -2.16
N GLU A 109 18.16 5.67 -2.35
CA GLU A 109 18.07 5.05 -3.65
C GLU A 109 16.65 4.61 -3.96
N ARG A 110 16.14 5.02 -5.11
CA ARG A 110 14.82 4.60 -5.61
C ARG A 110 14.87 3.15 -6.08
N SER A 111 13.80 2.43 -5.84
CA SER A 111 13.55 1.07 -6.37
C SER A 111 14.53 -0.01 -5.89
N GLY A 112 15.10 0.17 -4.69
CA GLY A 112 15.85 -0.89 -4.04
C GLY A 112 14.97 -2.13 -3.81
N ASP A 113 15.52 -3.34 -4.02
CA ASP A 113 14.85 -4.57 -3.62
C ASP A 113 15.22 -4.91 -2.17
N LEU A 114 14.24 -4.77 -1.28
CA LEU A 114 14.42 -5.00 0.16
C LEU A 114 13.85 -6.35 0.62
N VAL A 115 13.46 -7.24 -0.32
CA VAL A 115 12.85 -8.53 0.03
C VAL A 115 13.79 -9.41 0.85
N ALA A 116 15.07 -9.48 0.43
CA ALA A 116 16.09 -10.28 1.09
C ALA A 116 16.81 -9.55 2.25
N LEU A 117 16.37 -8.31 2.57
CA LEU A 117 17.05 -7.52 3.59
C LEU A 117 16.80 -8.11 4.98
N PRO A 118 17.85 -8.43 5.78
CA PRO A 118 17.68 -8.94 7.12
C PRO A 118 17.05 -7.91 8.06
N ASP A 119 16.32 -8.37 9.08
CA ASP A 119 15.59 -7.48 10.00
C ASP A 119 16.50 -6.44 10.69
N ALA A 120 17.74 -6.83 11.02
CA ALA A 120 18.72 -5.93 11.63
C ALA A 120 19.10 -4.72 10.76
N SER A 121 18.81 -4.77 9.45
CA SER A 121 19.08 -3.68 8.51
C SER A 121 17.89 -2.74 8.30
N TRP A 122 16.78 -2.97 8.98
CA TRP A 122 15.64 -2.06 9.00
C TRP A 122 15.80 -1.03 10.11
N ASP A 123 15.58 0.25 9.82
CA ASP A 123 15.69 1.31 10.82
C ASP A 123 14.69 1.10 11.97
N HIS A 124 13.51 0.56 11.61
CA HIS A 124 12.47 0.18 12.54
C HIS A 124 11.95 -1.22 12.18
N ALA A 125 12.53 -2.26 12.74
CA ALA A 125 12.16 -3.64 12.49
C ALA A 125 10.99 -4.09 13.38
N ALA A 126 9.97 -4.69 12.78
CA ALA A 126 8.84 -5.34 13.47
C ALA A 126 8.21 -4.51 14.60
N VAL A 127 8.10 -3.20 14.42
CA VAL A 127 7.47 -2.31 15.42
C VAL A 127 5.97 -2.55 15.50
N GLY A 128 5.39 -2.23 16.65
CA GLY A 128 3.94 -2.31 16.84
C GLY A 128 3.18 -1.34 15.93
N PHE A 129 1.92 -1.67 15.62
CA PHE A 129 1.11 -0.99 14.62
C PHE A 129 0.91 0.52 14.91
N ASP A 130 0.67 0.88 16.17
CA ASP A 130 0.48 2.30 16.52
C ASP A 130 1.79 3.08 16.43
N ARG A 131 2.91 2.46 16.82
CA ARG A 131 4.24 3.07 16.65
C ARG A 131 4.56 3.28 15.16
N ALA A 132 4.21 2.33 14.30
CA ALA A 132 4.38 2.48 12.86
C ALA A 132 3.59 3.67 12.29
N LYS A 133 2.36 3.91 12.77
CA LYS A 133 1.57 5.09 12.38
C LYS A 133 2.25 6.40 12.78
N GLU A 134 2.77 6.48 14.02
CA GLU A 134 3.51 7.65 14.48
C GLU A 134 4.75 7.94 13.64
N LEU A 135 5.48 6.88 13.27
CA LEU A 135 6.67 7.00 12.43
C LEU A 135 6.30 7.50 11.03
N LEU A 136 5.28 6.89 10.39
CA LEU A 136 4.84 7.33 9.07
C LEU A 136 4.24 8.73 9.09
N ASP A 137 3.51 9.09 10.13
CA ASP A 137 3.01 10.45 10.32
C ASP A 137 4.17 11.47 10.32
N GLY A 138 5.29 11.11 10.96
CA GLY A 138 6.51 11.91 10.95
C GLY A 138 7.19 11.96 9.57
N PHE A 139 7.42 10.80 8.93
CA PHE A 139 8.06 10.74 7.63
C PHE A 139 7.28 11.46 6.52
N LEU A 140 5.96 11.40 6.58
CA LEU A 140 5.07 11.99 5.57
C LEU A 140 4.72 13.46 5.85
N ASP A 141 5.27 14.03 6.94
CA ASP A 141 5.04 15.41 7.36
C ASP A 141 3.54 15.75 7.52
N LEU A 142 2.81 14.84 8.17
CA LEU A 142 1.37 14.99 8.41
C LEU A 142 1.05 15.50 9.83
N ARG A 143 2.06 15.64 10.69
CA ARG A 143 1.90 16.02 12.10
C ARG A 143 1.27 17.40 12.29
N ASP A 144 1.50 18.30 11.34
CA ASP A 144 0.96 19.67 11.40
C ASP A 144 -0.53 19.74 11.04
N LEU A 145 -1.10 18.64 10.57
CA LEU A 145 -2.53 18.54 10.23
C LEU A 145 -3.41 18.19 11.45
N LYS A 146 -2.93 18.39 12.66
CA LYS A 146 -3.73 18.23 13.88
C LYS A 146 -5.01 19.07 13.83
N PRO A 147 -6.15 18.60 14.39
CA PRO A 147 -6.27 17.43 15.28
C PRO A 147 -6.51 16.07 14.58
N TRP A 148 -6.26 15.99 13.28
CA TRP A 148 -6.60 14.80 12.50
C TRP A 148 -5.57 13.67 12.71
N PRO A 149 -6.00 12.48 13.14
CA PRO A 149 -5.08 11.34 13.25
C PRO A 149 -4.62 10.88 11.87
N TYR A 150 -3.40 10.33 11.79
CA TYR A 150 -2.74 9.82 10.59
C TYR A 150 -3.69 9.11 9.60
N ARG A 151 -4.45 8.13 10.07
CA ARG A 151 -5.35 7.35 9.21
C ARG A 151 -6.49 8.16 8.62
N LYS A 152 -6.95 9.21 9.29
CA LYS A 152 -7.99 10.10 8.77
C LYS A 152 -7.44 10.93 7.61
N VAL A 153 -6.23 11.46 7.74
CA VAL A 153 -5.55 12.22 6.69
C VAL A 153 -5.29 11.34 5.46
N VAL A 154 -4.70 10.16 5.67
CA VAL A 154 -4.46 9.20 4.58
C VAL A 154 -5.75 8.75 3.92
N GLY A 155 -6.83 8.54 4.67
CA GLY A 155 -8.14 8.19 4.15
C GLY A 155 -8.74 9.22 3.20
N TYR A 156 -8.46 10.51 3.41
CA TYR A 156 -8.87 11.55 2.45
C TYR A 156 -8.10 11.51 1.13
N GLN A 157 -6.88 10.97 1.14
CA GLN A 157 -6.04 10.84 -0.06
C GLN A 157 -6.34 9.55 -0.83
N LEU A 158 -6.78 8.49 -0.13
CA LEU A 158 -7.11 7.18 -0.68
C LEU A 158 -8.63 6.99 -0.69
N ARG A 159 -9.29 7.59 -1.66
CA ARG A 159 -10.76 7.46 -1.77
C ARG A 159 -11.15 6.33 -2.70
N ALA A 160 -12.11 5.52 -2.27
CA ALA A 160 -12.77 4.53 -3.11
C ALA A 160 -13.92 5.18 -3.89
N GLN A 161 -14.36 4.54 -4.96
CA GLN A 161 -15.50 5.02 -5.76
C GLN A 161 -16.77 5.20 -4.90
N GLU A 162 -16.91 4.38 -3.87
CA GLU A 162 -18.04 4.42 -2.93
C GLU A 162 -18.08 5.72 -2.11
N ASP A 163 -16.92 6.33 -1.86
CA ASP A 163 -16.81 7.60 -1.10
C ASP A 163 -17.33 8.82 -1.89
N PHE A 164 -17.59 8.64 -3.19
CA PHE A 164 -18.07 9.71 -4.08
C PHE A 164 -19.55 9.55 -4.46
N ARG A 165 -20.25 8.54 -3.94
CA ARG A 165 -21.67 8.29 -4.32
C ARG A 165 -22.56 9.49 -4.08
N GLU A 166 -22.33 10.23 -2.98
CA GLU A 166 -23.14 11.41 -2.64
C GLU A 166 -22.79 12.66 -3.47
N VAL A 167 -21.59 12.69 -4.08
CA VAL A 167 -21.14 13.85 -4.88
C VAL A 167 -21.72 13.84 -6.29
N PHE A 168 -22.10 12.67 -6.80
CA PHE A 168 -22.64 12.49 -8.17
C PHE A 168 -24.16 12.26 -8.21
N HIS A 169 -24.85 12.31 -7.08
CA HIS A 169 -26.30 12.38 -7.04
C HIS A 169 -26.73 13.86 -7.02
N LEU A 170 -26.58 14.52 -8.17
CA LEU A 170 -27.26 15.76 -8.50
C LEU A 170 -28.56 15.45 -9.24
#